data_32ce104acc068bdf362ba7727cc49d26
#
_entry.id   32ce104acc068bdf362ba7727cc49d26
#
_cell.length_a   1.000
_cell.length_b   1.000
_cell.length_c   1.000
_cell.angle_alpha   90.00
_cell.angle_beta   90.00
_cell.angle_gamma   90.00
#
_symmetry.space_group_name_H-M   'P 1'
#
loop_
_entity.id
_entity.type
_entity.pdbx_description
1 polymer ?
#
loop_
_entity_poly.entity_id
_entity_poly.type
_entity_poly.pdbx_seq_one_letter_code
_entity_poly.pdbx_strand_id
1 'polypeptide(L)'
;MLMNRGCLVAFACALIALACGGSSRAASRTLFPTDLPTKEWANFKAAGFSKPACGVGYGMSDAVTCGMALGGIDTGCIDLETSGLLGYCTIFNTVVPRRGPLNLPILGLSVGGKTWVLCNEQPKKGDGPTQIPVEPVFTDLKLDGVQTAKDIHYWGHYPVADLEFETDAPISVGLRSWSPFLPGDVTDSMIPGIIFELHLRNGSRSAQVGTLAFSFPGPTKKESGSTNFVRRKV
;
A
#
# COMPACT_ATOMS: atom_id res chain seq x y z
N MET A 1 5.69 -32.06 13.17
CA MET A 1 4.44 -31.77 12.46
C MET A 1 4.13 -30.29 12.69
N LEU A 2 4.72 -29.43 11.84
CA LEU A 2 4.62 -27.98 11.96
C LEU A 2 3.27 -27.53 11.37
N MET A 3 2.37 -27.11 12.22
CA MET A 3 1.12 -26.48 11.78
C MET A 3 1.41 -25.08 11.28
N ASN A 4 1.30 -24.92 9.98
CA ASN A 4 1.36 -23.69 9.24
C ASN A 4 0.33 -22.67 9.80
N ARG A 5 0.79 -21.65 10.51
CA ARG A 5 -0.06 -20.55 10.98
C ARG A 5 -0.34 -19.61 9.80
N GLY A 6 -1.27 -20.01 8.95
CA GLY A 6 -1.70 -19.19 7.83
C GLY A 6 -2.33 -17.89 8.30
N CYS A 7 -1.63 -16.79 8.15
CA CYS A 7 -2.25 -15.46 8.12
C CYS A 7 -3.11 -15.42 6.85
N LEU A 8 -4.42 -15.45 7.01
CA LEU A 8 -5.32 -15.41 5.86
C LEU A 8 -5.44 -13.96 5.40
N VAL A 9 -4.99 -13.75 4.20
CA VAL A 9 -5.08 -12.50 3.47
C VAL A 9 -6.41 -12.45 2.74
N ALA A 10 -7.16 -11.36 2.86
CA ALA A 10 -8.31 -11.12 2.01
C ALA A 10 -7.82 -10.58 0.66
N PHE A 11 -8.08 -11.31 -0.43
CA PHE A 11 -7.81 -10.83 -1.78
C PHE A 11 -9.10 -10.36 -2.43
N ALA A 12 -9.10 -9.13 -2.90
CA ALA A 12 -10.09 -8.64 -3.85
C ALA A 12 -9.43 -8.58 -5.23
N CYS A 13 -9.99 -9.28 -6.20
CA CYS A 13 -9.52 -9.22 -7.59
C CYS A 13 -10.51 -8.39 -8.41
N ALA A 14 -10.03 -7.34 -9.06
CA ALA A 14 -10.79 -6.55 -10.01
C ALA A 14 -10.30 -6.81 -11.43
N LEU A 15 -11.22 -7.15 -12.33
CA LEU A 15 -10.92 -7.24 -13.75
C LEU A 15 -10.94 -5.83 -14.34
N ILE A 16 -9.83 -5.44 -14.98
CA ILE A 16 -9.65 -4.10 -15.52
C ILE A 16 -9.53 -4.18 -17.03
N ALA A 17 -10.41 -3.49 -17.74
CA ALA A 17 -10.29 -3.24 -19.16
C ALA A 17 -9.96 -1.75 -19.37
N LEU A 18 -8.73 -1.47 -19.84
CA LEU A 18 -8.26 -0.13 -20.11
C LEU A 18 -8.28 0.12 -21.62
N ALA A 19 -9.28 0.88 -22.08
CA ALA A 19 -9.37 1.32 -23.45
C ALA A 19 -8.29 2.38 -23.74
N CYS A 20 -7.79 2.39 -24.99
CA CYS A 20 -6.93 3.44 -25.48
C CYS A 20 -7.76 4.71 -25.69
N GLY A 21 -7.73 5.63 -24.75
CA GLY A 21 -8.36 6.95 -24.88
C GLY A 21 -7.58 7.79 -25.88
N GLY A 22 -8.29 8.32 -26.90
CA GLY A 22 -7.74 9.21 -27.90
C GLY A 22 -7.09 10.45 -27.28
N SER A 23 -6.03 10.90 -27.93
CA SER A 23 -5.23 12.09 -27.70
C SER A 23 -5.98 13.26 -27.06
N SER A 24 -5.66 13.59 -25.82
CA SER A 24 -5.73 14.94 -25.33
C SER A 24 -4.64 15.16 -24.28
N ARG A 25 -3.83 16.22 -24.52
CA ARG A 25 -2.95 16.92 -23.60
C ARG A 25 -2.33 16.04 -22.51
N ALA A 26 -1.03 15.81 -22.57
CA ALA A 26 -0.28 15.04 -21.59
C ALA A 26 -0.54 15.56 -20.17
N ALA A 27 -1.60 15.08 -19.55
CA ALA A 27 -1.79 15.17 -18.12
C ALA A 27 -0.61 14.39 -17.49
N SER A 28 -0.02 14.93 -16.44
CA SER A 28 1.03 14.27 -15.67
C SER A 28 0.68 12.79 -15.52
N ARG A 29 1.56 11.91 -15.98
CA ARG A 29 1.33 10.46 -15.94
C ARG A 29 1.49 9.90 -14.53
N THR A 30 1.96 10.71 -13.59
CA THR A 30 2.27 10.34 -12.20
C THR A 30 1.40 11.13 -11.22
N LEU A 31 1.24 10.63 -10.00
CA LEU A 31 0.51 11.31 -8.94
C LEU A 31 1.27 12.55 -8.46
N PHE A 32 2.59 12.49 -8.47
CA PHE A 32 3.50 13.57 -8.09
C PHE A 32 4.78 13.47 -8.94
N PRO A 33 5.66 14.51 -8.98
CA PRO A 33 6.97 14.41 -9.60
C PRO A 33 7.85 13.36 -8.91
N THR A 34 8.45 12.46 -9.66
CA THR A 34 9.26 11.35 -9.13
C THR A 34 10.77 11.63 -9.14
N ASP A 35 11.19 12.74 -9.72
CA ASP A 35 12.58 13.22 -9.81
C ASP A 35 12.98 14.15 -8.67
N LEU A 36 12.34 14.01 -7.51
CA LEU A 36 12.48 14.90 -6.38
C LEU A 36 13.61 14.44 -5.45
N PRO A 37 14.23 15.40 -4.70
CA PRO A 37 15.14 15.02 -3.62
C PRO A 37 14.40 14.18 -2.57
N THR A 38 15.03 13.10 -2.15
CA THR A 38 14.48 12.24 -1.08
C THR A 38 14.88 12.75 0.30
N LYS A 39 14.04 12.46 1.30
CA LYS A 39 14.26 12.80 2.74
C LYS A 39 14.24 14.30 3.05
N GLU A 40 13.74 15.11 2.14
CA GLU A 40 13.63 16.54 2.33
C GLU A 40 12.18 17.01 2.22
N TRP A 41 11.79 17.96 3.05
CA TRP A 41 10.48 18.61 2.96
C TRP A 41 10.44 19.53 1.75
N ALA A 42 9.45 19.33 0.92
CA ALA A 42 9.28 20.16 -0.27
C ALA A 42 7.80 20.36 -0.62
N ASN A 43 7.54 21.40 -1.39
CA ASN A 43 6.21 21.71 -1.89
C ASN A 43 6.11 21.24 -3.34
N PHE A 44 5.17 20.33 -3.60
CA PHE A 44 4.94 19.78 -4.94
C PHE A 44 3.52 19.93 -5.38
N LYS A 45 3.35 19.96 -6.68
CA LYS A 45 2.03 19.84 -7.29
C LYS A 45 1.69 18.36 -7.47
N ALA A 46 0.78 17.87 -6.65
CA ALA A 46 0.24 16.52 -6.77
C ALA A 46 -1.06 16.51 -7.56
N ALA A 47 -1.33 15.40 -8.26
CA ALA A 47 -2.57 15.21 -9.01
C ALA A 47 -3.78 15.32 -8.05
N GLY A 48 -4.82 16.03 -8.46
CA GLY A 48 -6.03 16.21 -7.66
C GLY A 48 -5.98 17.35 -6.63
N PHE A 49 -4.81 17.96 -6.38
CA PHE A 49 -4.68 19.11 -5.50
C PHE A 49 -4.67 20.42 -6.28
N SER A 50 -5.48 21.39 -5.86
CA SER A 50 -5.54 22.73 -6.47
C SER A 50 -4.33 23.59 -6.11
N LYS A 51 -3.72 23.34 -4.95
CA LYS A 51 -2.52 24.03 -4.44
C LYS A 51 -1.40 23.01 -4.26
N PRO A 52 -0.13 23.45 -4.28
CA PRO A 52 0.98 22.59 -3.90
C PRO A 52 0.77 22.02 -2.49
N ALA A 53 1.05 20.75 -2.30
CA ALA A 53 1.08 20.11 -1.00
C ALA A 53 2.54 20.00 -0.52
N CYS A 54 2.74 20.08 0.77
CA CYS A 54 4.05 19.93 1.40
C CYS A 54 4.22 18.50 1.89
N GLY A 55 5.31 17.86 1.52
CA GLY A 55 5.57 16.48 1.90
C GLY A 55 7.03 16.09 1.76
N VAL A 56 7.32 14.83 2.01
CA VAL A 56 8.66 14.24 1.91
C VAL A 56 8.64 13.08 0.94
N GLY A 57 9.56 13.09 -0.02
CA GLY A 57 9.77 12.00 -0.95
C GLY A 57 10.72 10.94 -0.38
N TYR A 58 10.50 9.68 -0.76
CA TYR A 58 11.37 8.55 -0.48
C TYR A 58 11.44 7.65 -1.72
N GLY A 59 12.61 7.08 -1.97
CA GLY A 59 12.78 5.97 -2.89
C GLY A 59 12.64 4.64 -2.17
N MET A 60 12.48 3.57 -2.92
CA MET A 60 12.36 2.21 -2.40
C MET A 60 13.56 1.78 -1.55
N SER A 61 14.75 2.27 -1.86
CA SER A 61 16.00 1.97 -1.15
C SER A 61 16.24 2.84 0.09
N ASP A 62 15.44 3.86 0.31
CA ASP A 62 15.60 4.74 1.47
C ASP A 62 15.25 4.01 2.77
N ALA A 63 16.15 4.05 3.72
CA ALA A 63 15.91 3.49 5.05
C ALA A 63 14.92 4.37 5.80
N VAL A 64 13.74 3.83 6.08
CA VAL A 64 12.70 4.45 6.91
C VAL A 64 12.32 3.53 8.05
N THR A 65 11.97 4.09 9.19
CA THR A 65 11.61 3.30 10.38
C THR A 65 10.21 2.69 10.24
N CYS A 66 9.26 3.47 9.73
CA CYS A 66 7.88 3.06 9.48
C CYS A 66 7.31 3.86 8.30
N GLY A 67 6.22 3.35 7.71
CA GLY A 67 5.48 4.04 6.67
C GLY A 67 4.49 5.06 7.23
N MET A 68 3.63 5.58 6.33
CA MET A 68 2.51 6.43 6.73
C MET A 68 1.50 5.61 7.53
N ALA A 69 1.22 6.06 8.75
CA ALA A 69 0.19 5.47 9.57
C ALA A 69 -1.19 5.90 9.05
N LEU A 70 -1.94 4.95 8.51
CA LEU A 70 -3.27 5.16 7.94
C LEU A 70 -4.34 4.58 8.87
N GLY A 71 -5.36 5.34 9.17
CA GLY A 71 -6.46 5.00 10.08
C GLY A 71 -7.07 6.25 10.70
N GLY A 72 -8.28 6.14 11.24
CA GLY A 72 -8.92 7.24 11.97
C GLY A 72 -8.19 7.53 13.29
N ILE A 73 -8.29 8.74 13.76
CA ILE A 73 -7.74 9.13 15.06
C ILE A 73 -8.32 8.21 16.13
N ASP A 74 -7.46 7.66 16.98
CA ASP A 74 -7.82 6.78 18.12
C ASP A 74 -8.51 5.45 17.74
N THR A 75 -8.54 5.09 16.45
CA THR A 75 -9.19 3.85 15.99
C THR A 75 -8.21 2.76 15.57
N GLY A 76 -6.92 3.01 15.72
CA GLY A 76 -5.84 2.18 15.23
C GLY A 76 -5.43 2.55 13.80
N CYS A 77 -4.26 2.09 13.43
CA CYS A 77 -3.67 2.37 12.12
C CYS A 77 -2.95 1.15 11.53
N ILE A 78 -2.66 1.25 10.27
CA ILE A 78 -1.74 0.36 9.56
C ILE A 78 -0.74 1.20 8.78
N ASP A 79 0.54 0.84 8.88
CA ASP A 79 1.59 1.56 8.19
C ASP A 79 1.68 1.09 6.73
N LEU A 80 1.66 2.04 5.80
CA LEU A 80 1.98 1.82 4.39
C LEU A 80 3.44 2.22 4.17
N GLU A 81 4.27 1.22 3.94
CA GLU A 81 5.73 1.36 3.84
C GLU A 81 6.17 1.88 2.46
N THR A 82 7.36 2.49 2.41
CA THR A 82 8.01 2.90 1.16
C THR A 82 8.33 1.73 0.24
N SER A 83 8.37 0.53 0.78
CA SER A 83 8.55 -0.73 0.05
C SER A 83 7.30 -1.26 -0.66
N GLY A 84 6.16 -0.59 -0.55
CA GLY A 84 4.88 -1.10 -1.04
C GLY A 84 4.27 -2.21 -0.19
N LEU A 85 4.82 -2.44 1.00
CA LEU A 85 4.34 -3.41 1.97
C LEU A 85 3.51 -2.73 3.07
N LEU A 86 2.61 -3.48 3.65
CA LEU A 86 1.99 -3.09 4.91
C LEU A 86 2.93 -3.48 6.07
N GLY A 87 3.22 -2.50 6.90
CA GLY A 87 4.15 -2.61 8.02
C GLY A 87 3.46 -2.93 9.34
N TYR A 88 3.65 -2.08 10.34
CA TYR A 88 3.03 -2.25 11.65
C TYR A 88 1.52 -1.97 11.61
N CYS A 89 0.79 -2.70 12.45
CA CYS A 89 -0.66 -2.64 12.48
C CYS A 89 -1.14 -2.58 13.93
N THR A 90 -2.00 -1.61 14.24
CA THR A 90 -2.66 -1.46 15.54
C THR A 90 -4.18 -1.57 15.44
N ILE A 91 -4.72 -1.90 14.26
CA ILE A 91 -6.15 -2.20 14.10
C ILE A 91 -6.52 -3.46 14.89
N PHE A 92 -7.78 -3.67 15.14
CA PHE A 92 -8.31 -4.78 15.96
C PHE A 92 -7.85 -4.74 17.44
N ASN A 93 -7.67 -3.54 18.01
CA ASN A 93 -7.24 -3.34 19.40
C ASN A 93 -5.86 -3.94 19.72
N THR A 94 -4.98 -4.03 18.77
CA THR A 94 -3.61 -4.54 18.95
C THR A 94 -2.62 -3.40 19.19
N VAL A 95 -2.91 -2.53 20.16
CA VAL A 95 -2.08 -1.35 20.44
C VAL A 95 -0.71 -1.74 21.00
N VAL A 96 -0.67 -2.70 21.91
CA VAL A 96 0.56 -3.21 22.52
C VAL A 96 0.43 -4.71 22.80
N PRO A 97 1.31 -5.55 22.24
CA PRO A 97 2.29 -5.23 21.22
C PRO A 97 1.62 -4.95 19.88
N ARG A 98 2.24 -4.06 19.08
CA ARG A 98 1.81 -3.84 17.70
C ARG A 98 1.99 -5.14 16.91
N ARG A 99 1.06 -5.40 16.01
CA ARG A 99 1.17 -6.52 15.07
C ARG A 99 2.06 -6.13 13.90
N GLY A 100 3.01 -6.95 13.54
CA GLY A 100 3.86 -6.74 12.39
C GLY A 100 5.35 -6.56 12.73
N PRO A 101 6.18 -6.11 11.79
CA PRO A 101 5.74 -5.71 10.45
C PRO A 101 5.04 -6.86 9.73
N LEU A 102 3.93 -6.56 9.08
CA LEU A 102 3.16 -7.60 8.38
C LEU A 102 3.92 -8.13 7.17
N ASN A 103 4.72 -7.28 6.53
CA ASN A 103 5.39 -7.55 5.25
C ASN A 103 4.42 -8.07 4.18
N LEU A 104 3.20 -7.53 4.20
CA LEU A 104 2.13 -7.93 3.33
C LEU A 104 2.07 -6.99 2.12
N PRO A 105 2.30 -7.48 0.88
CA PRO A 105 2.10 -6.68 -0.31
C PRO A 105 0.66 -6.21 -0.41
N ILE A 106 0.45 -4.92 -0.68
CA ILE A 106 -0.90 -4.38 -0.78
C ILE A 106 -1.52 -4.65 -2.15
N LEU A 107 -0.71 -4.62 -3.21
CA LEU A 107 -1.18 -4.72 -4.59
C LEU A 107 -0.45 -5.79 -5.39
N GLY A 108 -1.18 -6.41 -6.31
CA GLY A 108 -0.65 -7.24 -7.38
C GLY A 108 -1.31 -6.91 -8.71
N LEU A 109 -0.56 -7.02 -9.79
CA LEU A 109 -1.03 -6.77 -11.16
C LEU A 109 -0.73 -7.99 -12.03
N SER A 110 -1.72 -8.45 -12.77
CA SER A 110 -1.52 -9.47 -13.82
C SER A 110 -2.04 -8.93 -15.15
N VAL A 111 -1.18 -8.89 -16.16
CA VAL A 111 -1.51 -8.42 -17.50
C VAL A 111 -0.58 -9.06 -18.53
N GLY A 112 -1.12 -9.43 -19.68
CA GLY A 112 -0.34 -10.02 -20.77
C GLY A 112 0.34 -11.34 -20.40
N GLY A 113 -0.23 -12.13 -19.53
CA GLY A 113 0.31 -13.41 -19.05
C GLY A 113 1.48 -13.29 -18.05
N LYS A 114 1.80 -12.09 -17.59
CA LYS A 114 2.79 -11.83 -16.55
C LYS A 114 2.14 -11.28 -15.30
N THR A 115 2.77 -11.52 -14.16
CA THR A 115 2.28 -11.08 -12.86
C THR A 115 3.37 -10.33 -12.10
N TRP A 116 2.98 -9.24 -11.48
CA TRP A 116 3.82 -8.43 -10.58
C TRP A 116 3.17 -8.34 -9.21
N VAL A 117 3.97 -8.45 -8.17
CA VAL A 117 3.64 -7.99 -6.83
C VAL A 117 4.27 -6.61 -6.66
N LEU A 118 3.45 -5.60 -6.39
CA LEU A 118 3.88 -4.19 -6.39
C LEU A 118 4.53 -3.83 -5.05
N CYS A 119 5.67 -4.44 -4.79
CA CYS A 119 6.51 -4.20 -3.63
C CYS A 119 7.97 -4.50 -3.97
N ASN A 120 8.89 -4.20 -3.04
CA ASN A 120 10.26 -4.69 -3.14
C ASN A 120 10.35 -6.18 -2.76
N GLU A 121 11.49 -6.82 -3.07
CA GLU A 121 11.70 -8.24 -2.77
C GLU A 121 12.05 -8.53 -1.30
N GLN A 122 12.45 -7.50 -0.55
CA GLN A 122 13.00 -7.69 0.79
C GLN A 122 12.00 -7.27 1.87
N PRO A 123 11.52 -8.22 2.68
CA PRO A 123 10.70 -7.87 3.83
C PRO A 123 11.54 -7.09 4.85
N LYS A 124 10.91 -6.13 5.51
CA LYS A 124 11.51 -5.38 6.59
C LYS A 124 11.69 -6.28 7.81
N LYS A 125 12.88 -6.25 8.42
CA LYS A 125 13.06 -6.89 9.73
C LYS A 125 12.27 -6.14 10.79
N GLY A 126 11.73 -6.88 11.75
CA GLY A 126 11.05 -6.29 12.90
C GLY A 126 12.07 -5.71 13.89
N ASP A 127 12.44 -4.47 13.70
CA ASP A 127 13.33 -3.68 14.56
C ASP A 127 12.56 -2.60 15.35
N GLY A 128 11.30 -2.84 15.60
CA GLY A 128 10.45 -1.89 16.31
C GLY A 128 11.01 -1.56 17.72
N PRO A 129 10.74 -0.34 18.22
CA PRO A 129 11.19 0.13 19.52
C PRO A 129 10.55 -0.59 20.71
N THR A 130 9.74 -1.59 20.45
CA THR A 130 9.07 -2.38 21.49
C THR A 130 10.02 -3.46 22.00
N GLN A 131 10.11 -3.61 23.31
CA GLN A 131 10.87 -4.69 23.98
C GLN A 131 10.30 -6.09 23.70
N ILE A 132 9.23 -6.18 22.95
CA ILE A 132 8.59 -7.42 22.56
C ILE A 132 9.05 -7.73 21.12
N PRO A 133 9.69 -8.90 20.90
CA PRO A 133 10.07 -9.31 19.55
C PRO A 133 8.82 -9.36 18.66
N VAL A 134 8.83 -8.59 17.57
CA VAL A 134 7.79 -8.63 16.56
C VAL A 134 8.33 -9.45 15.39
N GLU A 135 7.78 -10.63 15.22
CA GLU A 135 8.12 -11.46 14.07
C GLU A 135 7.37 -10.97 12.83
N PRO A 136 8.04 -10.81 11.68
CA PRO A 136 7.37 -10.50 10.43
C PRO A 136 6.38 -11.62 10.09
N VAL A 137 5.22 -11.22 9.60
CA VAL A 137 4.16 -12.17 9.22
C VAL A 137 4.55 -12.92 7.94
N PHE A 138 5.23 -12.23 7.04
CA PHE A 138 5.79 -12.80 5.81
C PHE A 138 7.29 -12.54 5.78
N THR A 139 8.07 -13.58 5.57
CA THR A 139 9.54 -13.52 5.55
C THR A 139 10.13 -13.78 4.17
N ASP A 140 9.34 -14.31 3.27
CA ASP A 140 9.74 -14.65 1.90
C ASP A 140 8.63 -14.23 0.94
N LEU A 141 8.98 -13.34 0.01
CA LEU A 141 8.09 -12.83 -1.05
C LEU A 141 8.46 -13.38 -2.42
N LYS A 142 9.46 -14.26 -2.50
CA LYS A 142 9.82 -14.92 -3.75
C LYS A 142 8.73 -15.89 -4.17
N LEU A 143 8.07 -15.54 -5.26
CA LEU A 143 7.06 -16.37 -5.89
C LEU A 143 7.55 -16.70 -7.30
N ASP A 144 7.62 -17.98 -7.64
CA ASP A 144 8.08 -18.43 -8.96
C ASP A 144 7.19 -17.83 -10.06
N GLY A 145 7.83 -17.23 -11.06
CA GLY A 145 7.15 -16.58 -12.19
C GLY A 145 6.47 -15.25 -11.88
N VAL A 146 6.65 -14.72 -10.68
CA VAL A 146 6.14 -13.42 -10.27
C VAL A 146 7.28 -12.41 -10.18
N GLN A 147 7.06 -11.21 -10.71
CA GLN A 147 8.00 -10.11 -10.66
C GLN A 147 7.64 -9.15 -9.52
N THR A 148 8.60 -8.33 -9.11
CA THR A 148 8.38 -7.24 -8.15
C THR A 148 8.52 -5.89 -8.84
N ALA A 149 8.24 -4.81 -8.14
CA ALA A 149 8.53 -3.48 -8.61
C ALA A 149 10.05 -3.29 -8.74
N LYS A 150 10.49 -2.58 -9.80
CA LYS A 150 11.89 -2.19 -10.02
C LYS A 150 12.29 -1.05 -9.10
N ASP A 151 11.39 -0.11 -8.93
CA ASP A 151 11.50 1.00 -8.00
C ASP A 151 10.12 1.43 -7.52
N ILE A 152 10.09 2.13 -6.41
CA ILE A 152 8.88 2.70 -5.83
C ILE A 152 9.22 4.12 -5.39
N HIS A 153 8.51 5.08 -5.97
CA HIS A 153 8.56 6.46 -5.52
C HIS A 153 7.43 6.69 -4.55
N TYR A 154 7.77 7.06 -3.34
CA TYR A 154 6.84 7.29 -2.24
C TYR A 154 6.84 8.77 -1.89
N TRP A 155 5.67 9.34 -1.73
CA TRP A 155 5.53 10.70 -1.23
C TRP A 155 4.52 10.77 -0.09
N GLY A 156 5.03 11.10 1.11
CA GLY A 156 4.24 11.25 2.33
C GLY A 156 3.89 12.71 2.58
N HIS A 157 2.60 13.01 2.68
CA HIS A 157 2.06 14.33 3.02
C HIS A 157 0.81 14.17 3.88
N TYR A 158 1.03 13.74 5.12
CA TYR A 158 -0.03 13.37 6.05
C TYR A 158 -1.31 14.22 5.89
N PRO A 159 -2.50 13.61 5.84
CA PRO A 159 -2.83 12.19 6.06
C PRO A 159 -2.80 11.34 4.78
N VAL A 160 -2.06 11.72 3.78
CA VAL A 160 -2.02 11.08 2.46
C VAL A 160 -0.65 10.50 2.19
N ALA A 161 -0.60 9.32 1.57
CA ALA A 161 0.59 8.73 0.98
C ALA A 161 0.32 8.41 -0.49
N ASP A 162 1.21 8.87 -1.36
CA ASP A 162 1.21 8.57 -2.78
C ASP A 162 2.39 7.68 -3.14
N LEU A 163 2.13 6.61 -3.89
CA LEU A 163 3.15 5.69 -4.41
C LEU A 163 3.02 5.57 -5.92
N GLU A 164 4.15 5.65 -6.61
CA GLU A 164 4.27 5.27 -8.02
C GLU A 164 5.14 4.02 -8.11
N PHE A 165 4.65 2.99 -8.80
CA PHE A 165 5.36 1.72 -8.95
C PHE A 165 6.00 1.64 -10.33
N GLU A 166 7.32 1.49 -10.39
CA GLU A 166 8.03 1.26 -11.63
C GLU A 166 8.09 -0.24 -11.93
N THR A 167 7.54 -0.63 -13.07
CA THR A 167 7.51 -2.01 -13.56
C THR A 167 7.69 -2.06 -15.07
N ASP A 168 7.90 -3.26 -15.61
CA ASP A 168 7.86 -3.51 -17.06
C ASP A 168 6.45 -3.78 -17.59
N ALA A 169 5.42 -3.63 -16.77
CA ALA A 169 4.05 -3.85 -17.17
C ALA A 169 3.59 -2.78 -18.19
N PRO A 170 2.74 -3.14 -19.16
CA PRO A 170 2.16 -2.17 -20.08
C PRO A 170 1.18 -1.21 -19.41
N ILE A 171 0.77 -1.52 -18.18
CA ILE A 171 -0.08 -0.69 -17.34
C ILE A 171 0.77 -0.16 -16.18
N SER A 172 0.89 1.16 -16.07
CA SER A 172 1.50 1.82 -14.91
C SER A 172 0.47 1.91 -13.79
N VAL A 173 0.94 1.76 -12.56
CA VAL A 173 0.11 1.79 -11.35
C VAL A 173 0.63 2.85 -10.41
N GLY A 174 -0.26 3.72 -9.95
CA GLY A 174 -0.06 4.60 -8.81
C GLY A 174 -1.10 4.29 -7.74
N LEU A 175 -0.74 4.46 -6.49
CA LEU A 175 -1.59 4.26 -5.33
C LEU A 175 -1.61 5.53 -4.49
N ARG A 176 -2.79 6.10 -4.28
CA ARG A 176 -3.02 7.10 -3.23
C ARG A 176 -3.75 6.43 -2.08
N SER A 177 -3.22 6.60 -0.88
CA SER A 177 -3.84 6.08 0.34
C SER A 177 -4.00 7.20 1.35
N TRP A 178 -5.17 7.27 1.97
CA TRP A 178 -5.43 8.31 2.95
C TRP A 178 -6.52 7.92 3.95
N SER A 179 -6.53 8.60 5.07
CA SER A 179 -7.58 8.49 6.09
C SER A 179 -8.18 9.86 6.35
N PRO A 180 -9.45 9.96 6.72
CA PRO A 180 -10.05 11.23 7.08
C PRO A 180 -9.27 11.90 8.21
N PHE A 181 -8.89 13.15 8.00
CA PHE A 181 -8.29 14.01 9.01
C PHE A 181 -8.75 15.44 8.76
N LEU A 182 -9.74 15.86 9.53
CA LEU A 182 -10.38 17.16 9.41
C LEU A 182 -10.09 17.97 10.68
N PRO A 183 -9.12 18.90 10.64
CA PRO A 183 -8.79 19.72 11.81
C PRO A 183 -10.03 20.44 12.36
N GLY A 184 -10.33 20.21 13.62
CA GLY A 184 -11.52 20.75 14.29
C GLY A 184 -12.77 19.86 14.22
N ASP A 185 -12.76 18.81 13.41
CA ASP A 185 -13.84 17.80 13.36
C ASP A 185 -13.31 16.44 13.83
N VAL A 186 -13.46 16.17 15.12
CA VAL A 186 -13.02 14.92 15.74
C VAL A 186 -13.85 13.75 15.25
N THR A 187 -15.16 13.95 15.09
CA THR A 187 -16.08 12.88 14.72
C THR A 187 -15.73 12.27 13.38
N ASP A 188 -15.55 13.09 12.36
CA ASP A 188 -15.21 12.61 11.03
C ASP A 188 -13.74 12.14 10.95
N SER A 189 -12.86 12.72 11.76
CA SER A 189 -11.46 12.27 11.85
C SER A 189 -11.30 10.92 12.58
N MET A 190 -12.28 10.47 13.35
CA MET A 190 -12.30 9.18 14.03
C MET A 190 -12.92 8.05 13.19
N ILE A 191 -13.31 8.29 11.96
CA ILE A 191 -13.85 7.23 11.11
C ILE A 191 -12.78 6.14 10.92
N PRO A 192 -13.04 4.88 11.35
CA PRO A 192 -12.07 3.80 11.28
C PRO A 192 -11.99 3.26 9.85
N GLY A 193 -11.34 4.01 8.96
CA GLY A 193 -11.28 3.67 7.56
C GLY A 193 -10.02 4.19 6.87
N ILE A 194 -9.63 3.48 5.83
CA ILE A 194 -8.55 3.87 4.90
C ILE A 194 -9.13 3.85 3.50
N ILE A 195 -8.87 4.89 2.74
CA ILE A 195 -9.25 4.97 1.34
C ILE A 195 -8.03 4.68 0.49
N PHE A 196 -8.18 3.77 -0.46
CA PHE A 196 -7.18 3.42 -1.46
C PHE A 196 -7.71 3.79 -2.83
N GLU A 197 -7.06 4.76 -3.46
CA GLU A 197 -7.37 5.23 -4.80
C GLU A 197 -6.29 4.76 -5.76
N LEU A 198 -6.69 4.00 -6.78
CA LEU A 198 -5.78 3.41 -7.76
C LEU A 198 -5.80 4.20 -9.05
N HIS A 199 -4.62 4.60 -9.49
CA HIS A 199 -4.38 5.31 -10.72
C HIS A 199 -3.72 4.37 -11.72
N LEU A 200 -4.47 3.99 -12.75
CA LEU A 200 -4.02 3.06 -13.79
C LEU A 200 -3.87 3.78 -15.12
N ARG A 201 -2.74 3.56 -15.78
CA ARG A 201 -2.44 4.20 -17.05
C ARG A 201 -1.94 3.16 -18.04
N ASN A 202 -2.63 3.05 -19.16
CA ASN A 202 -2.14 2.23 -20.27
C ASN A 202 -1.05 2.97 -21.02
N GLY A 203 0.19 2.52 -20.87
CA GLY A 203 1.35 3.05 -21.59
C GLY A 203 1.55 2.47 -23.00
N SER A 204 0.79 1.44 -23.36
CA SER A 204 0.87 0.79 -24.66
C SER A 204 -0.03 1.47 -25.71
N ARG A 205 0.18 1.11 -26.99
CA ARG A 205 -0.65 1.59 -28.09
C ARG A 205 -1.94 0.80 -28.30
N SER A 206 -2.11 -0.31 -27.60
CA SER A 206 -3.27 -1.21 -27.71
C SER A 206 -4.04 -1.25 -26.39
N ALA A 207 -5.32 -1.59 -26.47
CA ALA A 207 -6.11 -1.86 -25.27
C ALA A 207 -5.49 -3.01 -24.46
N GLN A 208 -5.47 -2.87 -23.15
CA GLN A 208 -4.96 -3.88 -22.23
C GLN A 208 -6.10 -4.36 -21.33
N VAL A 209 -6.09 -5.67 -21.07
CA VAL A 209 -6.97 -6.29 -20.08
C VAL A 209 -6.08 -6.97 -19.04
N GLY A 210 -6.36 -6.74 -17.79
CA GLY A 210 -5.57 -7.29 -16.69
C GLY A 210 -6.42 -7.50 -15.44
N THR A 211 -5.80 -8.08 -14.43
CA THR A 211 -6.36 -8.26 -13.10
C THR A 211 -5.52 -7.50 -12.10
N LEU A 212 -6.15 -6.68 -11.29
CA LEU A 212 -5.55 -6.09 -10.11
C LEU A 212 -6.01 -6.86 -8.88
N ALA A 213 -5.05 -7.27 -8.05
CA ALA A 213 -5.30 -7.89 -6.76
C ALA A 213 -5.00 -6.88 -5.66
N PHE A 214 -5.92 -6.78 -4.72
CA PHE A 214 -5.76 -5.98 -3.51
C PHE A 214 -5.71 -6.93 -2.30
N SER A 215 -4.73 -6.71 -1.42
CA SER A 215 -4.53 -7.52 -0.23
C SER A 215 -4.58 -6.62 1.01
N PHE A 216 -5.43 -6.99 1.95
CA PHE A 216 -5.56 -6.28 3.21
C PHE A 216 -5.64 -7.29 4.38
N PRO A 217 -4.95 -7.05 5.51
CA PRO A 217 -4.96 -7.98 6.62
C PRO A 217 -6.33 -7.99 7.29
N GLY A 218 -6.90 -9.18 7.42
CA GLY A 218 -8.10 -9.37 8.22
C GLY A 218 -7.74 -9.74 9.67
N PRO A 219 -8.73 -9.72 10.59
CA PRO A 219 -8.52 -10.17 11.95
C PRO A 219 -8.17 -11.64 12.02
N THR A 220 -7.33 -12.03 12.96
CA THR A 220 -7.16 -13.43 13.35
C THR A 220 -8.35 -13.89 14.20
N LYS A 221 -8.51 -15.20 14.37
CA LYS A 221 -9.53 -15.75 15.27
C LYS A 221 -9.42 -15.18 16.71
N LYS A 222 -8.19 -14.99 17.18
CA LYS A 222 -7.93 -14.41 18.51
C LYS A 222 -8.35 -12.95 18.58
N GLU A 223 -8.02 -12.16 17.57
CA GLU A 223 -8.37 -10.73 17.49
C GLU A 223 -9.87 -10.50 17.33
N SER A 224 -10.59 -11.42 16.68
CA SER A 224 -12.03 -11.31 16.50
C SER A 224 -12.82 -11.47 17.82
N GLY A 225 -12.18 -11.98 18.86
CA GLY A 225 -12.85 -12.27 20.16
C GLY A 225 -13.96 -13.32 20.06
N SER A 226 -14.16 -13.93 18.91
CA SER A 226 -15.25 -14.88 18.65
C SER A 226 -14.75 -16.30 18.51
N THR A 227 -15.37 -17.24 19.24
CA THR A 227 -15.16 -18.68 19.07
C THR A 227 -15.69 -19.19 17.74
N ASN A 228 -16.68 -18.49 17.18
CA ASN A 228 -17.39 -18.86 15.94
C ASN A 228 -16.90 -18.06 14.72
N PHE A 229 -15.69 -17.50 14.78
CA PHE A 229 -15.12 -16.78 13.65
C PHE A 229 -14.90 -17.70 12.47
N VAL A 230 -15.67 -17.48 11.40
CA VAL A 230 -15.58 -18.21 10.15
C VAL A 230 -15.32 -17.24 9.02
N ARG A 231 -14.28 -17.50 8.24
CA ARG A 231 -14.03 -16.79 6.98
C ARG A 231 -14.77 -17.51 5.86
N ARG A 232 -15.61 -16.77 5.17
CA ARG A 232 -16.28 -17.29 3.97
C ARG A 232 -15.49 -16.90 2.74
N LYS A 233 -15.32 -17.85 1.83
CA LYS A 233 -14.83 -17.54 0.49
C LYS A 233 -16.01 -16.91 -0.26
N VAL A 234 -15.83 -15.73 -0.80
CA VAL A 234 -16.79 -15.03 -1.65
C VAL A 234 -16.55 -15.42 -3.09
#